data_495dab31b74b66f2df425488d7bc2fec
#
_entry.id   495dab31b74b66f2df425488d7bc2fec
#
_cell.length_a   1.000
_cell.length_b   1.000
_cell.length_c   1.000
_cell.angle_alpha   90.00
_cell.angle_beta   90.00
_cell.angle_gamma   90.00
#
_symmetry.space_group_name_H-M   'P 1'
#
loop_
_entity.id
_entity.type
_entity.pdbx_description
1 polymer ?
#
loop_
_entity_poly.entity_id
_entity_poly.type
_entity_poly.pdbx_seq_one_letter_code
_entity_poly.pdbx_strand_id
1 'polypeptide(L)'
;MNGRIPALVLICAAVAAGVGVWYAQEYGFYDRLDPAGVTLTVMAQGKPVPLAAREVQAIDADSSPIRWRACFRLTGALPEGAEPFSQPTPLIGPRWFSCFDAGRIDTDLKSGAAQAYLGQPEVRPDVDRVIAVYPD
;
A
#
# COMPACT_ATOMS: atom_id res chain seq x y z
N MET A 1 -46.17 -23.46 9.10
CA MET A 1 -45.04 -22.56 9.35
C MET A 1 -44.91 -21.61 8.19
N ASN A 2 -44.77 -20.33 8.46
CA ASN A 2 -44.65 -19.32 7.42
C ASN A 2 -43.18 -19.20 6.99
N GLY A 3 -42.86 -19.51 5.74
CA GLY A 3 -41.50 -19.46 5.21
C GLY A 3 -40.87 -18.06 5.11
N ARG A 4 -41.67 -17.03 5.39
CA ARG A 4 -41.16 -15.64 5.34
C ARG A 4 -40.14 -15.34 6.44
N ILE A 5 -40.34 -15.90 7.64
CA ILE A 5 -39.45 -15.66 8.79
C ILE A 5 -38.07 -16.27 8.55
N PRO A 6 -37.95 -17.57 8.19
CA PRO A 6 -36.61 -18.13 7.89
C PRO A 6 -35.95 -17.46 6.70
N ALA A 7 -36.70 -17.08 5.66
CA ALA A 7 -36.14 -16.34 4.53
C ALA A 7 -35.56 -14.98 4.95
N LEU A 8 -36.30 -14.25 5.80
CA LEU A 8 -35.82 -12.96 6.31
C LEU A 8 -34.57 -13.11 7.15
N VAL A 9 -34.51 -14.13 8.01
CA VAL A 9 -33.33 -14.42 8.84
C VAL A 9 -32.12 -14.70 7.97
N LEU A 10 -32.26 -15.51 6.91
CA LEU A 10 -31.18 -15.81 5.98
C LEU A 10 -30.66 -14.55 5.28
N ILE A 11 -31.59 -13.71 4.81
CA ILE A 11 -31.22 -12.46 4.12
C ILE A 11 -30.47 -11.53 5.08
N CYS A 12 -30.97 -11.33 6.29
CA CYS A 12 -30.32 -10.50 7.29
C CYS A 12 -28.93 -11.02 7.66
N ALA A 13 -28.78 -12.34 7.83
CA ALA A 13 -27.48 -12.96 8.11
C ALA A 13 -26.50 -12.77 6.96
N ALA A 14 -26.94 -12.91 5.72
CA ALA A 14 -26.10 -12.71 4.55
C ALA A 14 -25.64 -11.26 4.42
N VAL A 15 -26.54 -10.29 4.65
CA VAL A 15 -26.19 -8.86 4.62
C VAL A 15 -25.22 -8.53 5.74
N ALA A 16 -25.45 -9.01 6.95
CA ALA A 16 -24.56 -8.77 8.10
C ALA A 16 -23.16 -9.34 7.85
N ALA A 17 -23.08 -10.57 7.32
CA ALA A 17 -21.80 -11.20 6.97
C ALA A 17 -21.06 -10.43 5.88
N GLY A 18 -21.77 -10.02 4.82
CA GLY A 18 -21.19 -9.26 3.72
C GLY A 18 -20.64 -7.89 4.17
N VAL A 19 -21.42 -7.16 4.97
CA VAL A 19 -20.97 -5.86 5.52
C VAL A 19 -19.80 -6.05 6.48
N GLY A 20 -19.84 -7.09 7.32
CA GLY A 20 -18.75 -7.38 8.26
C GLY A 20 -17.43 -7.70 7.55
N VAL A 21 -17.47 -8.53 6.52
CA VAL A 21 -16.29 -8.88 5.73
C VAL A 21 -15.76 -7.65 4.99
N TRP A 22 -16.65 -6.87 4.38
CA TRP A 22 -16.25 -5.63 3.69
C TRP A 22 -15.57 -4.65 4.65
N TYR A 23 -16.16 -4.42 5.82
CA TYR A 23 -15.57 -3.53 6.84
C TYR A 23 -14.20 -4.03 7.29
N ALA A 24 -14.06 -5.33 7.55
CA ALA A 24 -12.80 -5.92 7.99
C ALA A 24 -11.70 -5.75 6.91
N GLN A 25 -12.04 -5.92 5.64
CA GLN A 25 -11.08 -5.79 4.55
C GLN A 25 -10.67 -4.34 4.29
N GLU A 26 -11.60 -3.39 4.43
CA GLU A 26 -11.33 -1.98 4.09
C GLU A 26 -10.80 -1.19 5.30
N TYR A 27 -11.26 -1.48 6.50
CA TYR A 27 -10.97 -0.63 7.68
C TYR A 27 -10.41 -1.42 8.87
N GLY A 28 -10.90 -2.62 9.11
CA GLY A 28 -10.69 -3.30 10.38
C GLY A 28 -9.25 -3.75 10.65
N PHE A 29 -8.46 -3.95 9.60
CA PHE A 29 -7.09 -4.45 9.71
C PHE A 29 -6.03 -3.37 9.47
N TYR A 30 -6.43 -2.17 9.08
CA TYR A 30 -5.49 -1.10 8.75
C TYR A 30 -5.42 -0.05 9.85
N ASP A 31 -4.20 0.30 10.21
CA ASP A 31 -3.91 1.42 11.10
C ASP A 31 -3.19 2.52 10.34
N ARG A 32 -3.58 3.77 10.59
CA ARG A 32 -2.82 4.91 10.10
C ARG A 32 -1.57 5.09 10.95
N LEU A 33 -0.44 5.22 10.31
CA LEU A 33 0.83 5.42 11.00
C LEU A 33 1.08 6.91 11.24
N ASP A 34 1.75 7.21 12.36
CA ASP A 34 2.24 8.56 12.61
C ASP A 34 3.33 8.88 11.57
N PRO A 35 3.19 9.94 10.76
CA PRO A 35 4.20 10.31 9.77
C PRO A 35 5.60 10.48 10.36
N ALA A 36 5.71 10.97 11.59
CA ALA A 36 7.00 11.14 12.26
C ALA A 36 7.71 9.82 12.54
N GLY A 37 6.97 8.72 12.66
CA GLY A 37 7.53 7.38 12.89
C GLY A 37 7.80 6.58 11.62
N VAL A 38 7.49 7.13 10.43
CA VAL A 38 7.67 6.43 9.17
C VAL A 38 9.08 6.70 8.64
N THR A 39 9.83 5.63 8.40
CA THR A 39 11.15 5.71 7.79
C THR A 39 11.04 5.29 6.33
N LEU A 40 11.41 6.20 5.44
CA LEU A 40 11.44 5.95 4.01
C LEU A 40 12.89 5.85 3.55
N THR A 41 13.20 4.78 2.85
CA THR A 41 14.54 4.53 2.34
C THR A 41 14.50 4.11 0.87
N VAL A 42 15.62 4.28 0.19
CA VAL A 42 15.84 3.69 -1.13
C VAL A 42 17.23 3.07 -1.12
N MET A 43 17.37 1.94 -1.79
CA MET A 43 18.68 1.32 -1.96
C MET A 43 19.47 2.09 -3.00
N ALA A 44 20.66 2.50 -2.65
CA ALA A 44 21.59 3.18 -3.55
C ALA A 44 22.98 2.66 -3.27
N GLN A 45 23.66 2.20 -4.33
CA GLN A 45 25.03 1.67 -4.23
C GLN A 45 25.16 0.56 -3.16
N GLY A 46 24.13 -0.30 -3.07
CA GLY A 46 24.12 -1.44 -2.14
C GLY A 46 23.81 -1.10 -0.69
N LYS A 47 23.44 0.14 -0.39
CA LYS A 47 23.13 0.60 0.97
C LYS A 47 21.77 1.28 1.03
N PRO A 48 21.02 1.12 2.14
CA PRO A 48 19.81 1.89 2.34
C PRO A 48 20.15 3.36 2.62
N VAL A 49 19.53 4.25 1.88
CA VAL A 49 19.70 5.69 2.04
C VAL A 49 18.37 6.29 2.47
N PRO A 50 18.31 7.02 3.59
CA PRO A 50 17.08 7.66 4.01
C PRO A 50 16.62 8.72 2.99
N LEU A 51 15.31 8.77 2.77
CA LEU A 51 14.70 9.78 1.91
C LEU A 51 14.15 10.92 2.76
N ALA A 52 14.46 12.13 2.37
CA ALA A 52 13.82 13.31 2.93
C ALA A 52 12.48 13.52 2.24
N ALA A 53 11.40 13.44 2.99
CA ALA A 53 10.05 13.49 2.46
C ALA A 53 9.14 14.37 3.31
N ARG A 54 8.13 14.92 2.67
CA ARG A 54 7.06 15.68 3.31
C ARG A 54 5.71 15.12 2.91
N GLU A 55 4.65 15.57 3.59
CA GLU A 55 3.29 15.13 3.32
C GLU A 55 3.15 13.60 3.35
N VAL A 56 3.83 12.97 4.30
CA VAL A 56 3.85 11.52 4.41
C VAL A 56 2.52 11.02 4.96
N GLN A 57 1.92 10.07 4.24
CA GLN A 57 0.76 9.32 4.69
C GLN A 57 1.10 7.85 4.59
N ALA A 58 0.85 7.09 5.65
CA ALA A 58 1.17 5.67 5.65
C ALA A 58 0.12 4.88 6.44
N ILE A 59 -0.08 3.66 5.99
CA ILE A 59 -0.95 2.69 6.65
C ILE A 59 -0.23 1.35 6.73
N ASP A 60 -0.62 0.56 7.71
CA ASP A 60 -0.10 -0.79 7.88
C ASP A 60 -1.19 -1.68 8.47
N ALA A 61 -0.97 -2.97 8.44
CA ALA A 61 -1.86 -3.95 9.05
C ALA A 61 -1.04 -5.12 9.58
N ASP A 62 -1.33 -5.53 10.81
CA ASP A 62 -0.63 -6.66 11.44
C ASP A 62 -0.96 -8.00 10.78
N SER A 63 -2.05 -8.06 10.03
CA SER A 63 -2.54 -9.28 9.40
C SER A 63 -1.68 -9.79 8.25
N SER A 64 -0.82 -8.93 7.66
CA SER A 64 0.04 -9.33 6.55
C SER A 64 1.18 -8.34 6.33
N PRO A 65 2.41 -8.82 6.09
CA PRO A 65 3.55 -7.94 5.83
C PRO A 65 3.45 -7.17 4.52
N ILE A 66 2.55 -7.55 3.62
CA ILE A 66 2.39 -6.91 2.31
C ILE A 66 1.34 -5.80 2.33
N ARG A 67 0.80 -5.42 3.49
CA ARG A 67 -0.27 -4.42 3.59
C ARG A 67 0.22 -3.01 3.89
N TRP A 68 1.52 -2.83 4.07
CA TRP A 68 2.09 -1.50 4.27
C TRP A 68 2.02 -0.68 2.97
N ARG A 69 1.48 0.53 3.07
CA ARG A 69 1.39 1.47 1.95
C ARG A 69 1.74 2.87 2.44
N ALA A 70 2.41 3.64 1.59
CA ALA A 70 2.71 5.02 1.91
C ALA A 70 2.69 5.88 0.65
N CYS A 71 2.29 7.13 0.84
CA CYS A 71 2.41 8.19 -0.17
C CYS A 71 3.20 9.33 0.45
N PHE A 72 4.06 9.97 -0.33
CA PHE A 72 4.90 11.05 0.15
C PHE A 72 5.37 11.93 -1.00
N ARG A 73 5.90 13.09 -0.66
CA ARG A 73 6.60 13.96 -1.62
C ARG A 73 8.05 14.05 -1.23
N LEU A 74 8.95 13.82 -2.16
CA LEU A 74 10.37 14.02 -1.93
C LEU A 74 10.68 15.52 -1.83
N THR A 75 11.53 15.87 -0.87
CA THR A 75 11.98 17.25 -0.72
C THR A 75 13.22 17.59 -1.54
N GLY A 76 13.74 16.60 -2.25
CA GLY A 76 14.90 16.75 -3.14
C GLY A 76 14.95 15.62 -4.14
N ALA A 77 16.03 15.53 -4.89
CA ALA A 77 16.23 14.46 -5.85
C ALA A 77 16.51 13.12 -5.14
N LEU A 78 16.24 12.01 -5.84
CA LEU A 78 16.66 10.70 -5.38
C LEU A 78 18.18 10.65 -5.23
N PRO A 79 18.69 9.84 -4.28
CA PRO A 79 20.13 9.63 -4.17
C PRO A 79 20.72 9.09 -5.47
N GLU A 80 21.93 9.51 -5.78
CA GLU A 80 22.66 9.00 -6.93
C GLU A 80 22.90 7.50 -6.77
N GLY A 81 22.62 6.73 -7.83
CA GLY A 81 22.76 5.30 -7.79
C GLY A 81 21.56 4.56 -7.20
N ALA A 82 20.42 5.22 -7.08
CA ALA A 82 19.18 4.56 -6.66
C ALA A 82 18.92 3.33 -7.53
N GLU A 83 18.65 2.19 -6.87
CA GLU A 83 18.55 0.89 -7.55
C GLU A 83 17.17 0.72 -8.20
N PRO A 84 17.10 0.61 -9.54
CA PRO A 84 15.82 0.36 -10.21
C PRO A 84 15.27 -1.02 -9.86
N PHE A 85 13.95 -1.15 -9.84
CA PHE A 85 13.27 -2.42 -9.61
C PHE A 85 12.55 -2.83 -10.90
N SER A 86 12.92 -3.99 -11.46
CA SER A 86 12.54 -4.36 -12.81
C SER A 86 11.12 -4.91 -12.96
N GLN A 87 10.55 -5.49 -11.91
CA GLN A 87 9.23 -6.14 -11.99
C GLN A 87 8.34 -5.73 -10.83
N PRO A 88 7.99 -4.43 -10.75
CA PRO A 88 7.12 -3.97 -9.68
C PRO A 88 5.70 -4.48 -9.90
N THR A 89 5.08 -4.95 -8.83
CA THR A 89 3.68 -5.40 -8.83
C THR A 89 2.92 -4.66 -7.73
N PRO A 90 2.30 -3.52 -8.04
CA PRO A 90 1.51 -2.80 -7.04
C PRO A 90 0.37 -3.67 -6.52
N LEU A 91 0.24 -3.77 -5.20
CA LEU A 91 -0.82 -4.52 -4.54
C LEU A 91 -1.93 -3.57 -4.11
N ILE A 92 -3.17 -4.03 -4.26
CA ILE A 92 -4.35 -3.21 -3.95
C ILE A 92 -4.34 -2.81 -2.48
N GLY A 93 -4.55 -1.52 -2.22
CA GLY A 93 -4.79 -0.98 -0.89
C GLY A 93 -6.27 -0.68 -0.68
N PRO A 94 -6.67 -0.27 0.53
CA PRO A 94 -8.06 0.11 0.79
C PRO A 94 -8.42 1.38 0.04
N ARG A 95 -9.66 1.48 -0.43
CA ARG A 95 -10.12 2.61 -1.25
C ARG A 95 -10.07 3.95 -0.51
N TRP A 96 -10.27 3.93 0.81
CA TRP A 96 -10.22 5.14 1.61
C TRP A 96 -8.80 5.74 1.71
N PHE A 97 -7.77 4.96 1.44
CA PHE A 97 -6.38 5.44 1.30
C PHE A 97 -6.18 5.91 -0.14
N SER A 98 -6.78 7.02 -0.49
CA SER A 98 -6.97 7.46 -1.86
C SER A 98 -5.70 7.90 -2.58
N CYS A 99 -4.64 8.21 -1.84
CA CYS A 99 -3.36 8.59 -2.47
C CYS A 99 -2.66 7.42 -3.15
N PHE A 100 -3.06 6.18 -2.84
CA PHE A 100 -2.47 4.97 -3.41
C PHE A 100 -3.52 4.22 -4.24
N ASP A 101 -3.33 4.20 -5.54
CA ASP A 101 -4.16 3.46 -6.48
C ASP A 101 -3.28 2.49 -7.26
N ALA A 102 -3.36 1.20 -6.90
CA ALA A 102 -2.51 0.16 -7.46
C ALA A 102 -2.66 0.02 -8.98
N GLY A 103 -3.88 0.12 -9.50
CA GLY A 103 -4.12 0.01 -10.94
C GLY A 103 -3.50 1.16 -11.73
N ARG A 104 -3.63 2.38 -11.21
CA ARG A 104 -3.02 3.55 -11.81
C ARG A 104 -1.49 3.47 -11.76
N ILE A 105 -0.93 3.10 -10.61
CA ILE A 105 0.52 2.95 -10.45
C ILE A 105 1.06 1.91 -11.43
N ASP A 106 0.39 0.77 -11.57
CA ASP A 106 0.79 -0.27 -12.49
C ASP A 106 0.81 0.23 -13.94
N THR A 107 -0.23 0.95 -14.36
CA THR A 107 -0.30 1.57 -15.68
C THR A 107 0.83 2.58 -15.89
N ASP A 108 1.07 3.44 -14.91
CA ASP A 108 2.10 4.46 -14.99
C ASP A 108 3.52 3.87 -15.04
N LEU A 109 3.75 2.78 -14.31
CA LEU A 109 5.03 2.06 -14.36
C LEU A 109 5.26 1.40 -15.72
N LYS A 110 4.22 0.81 -16.30
CA LYS A 110 4.32 0.17 -17.62
C LYS A 110 4.52 1.18 -18.75
N SER A 111 3.93 2.36 -18.64
CA SER A 111 4.04 3.41 -19.63
C SER A 111 5.31 4.25 -19.52
N GLY A 112 6.03 4.16 -18.40
CA GLY A 112 7.18 4.98 -18.11
C GLY A 112 6.86 6.33 -17.47
N ALA A 113 5.59 6.60 -17.16
CA ALA A 113 5.20 7.81 -16.43
C ALA A 113 5.72 7.83 -14.99
N ALA A 114 5.96 6.66 -14.42
CA ALA A 114 6.63 6.49 -13.14
C ALA A 114 7.74 5.45 -13.27
N GLN A 115 8.71 5.50 -12.36
CA GLN A 115 9.79 4.52 -12.30
C GLN A 115 9.83 3.88 -10.92
N ALA A 116 10.13 2.58 -10.88
CA ALA A 116 10.21 1.82 -9.64
C ALA A 116 11.65 1.68 -9.16
N TYR A 117 11.84 1.84 -7.87
CA TYR A 117 13.12 1.66 -7.20
C TYR A 117 12.95 0.75 -5.99
N LEU A 118 13.99 -0.02 -5.69
CA LEU A 118 14.00 -0.84 -4.49
C LEU A 118 14.12 0.07 -3.26
N GLY A 119 13.08 0.07 -2.44
CA GLY A 119 13.05 0.88 -1.22
C GLY A 119 13.75 0.21 -0.07
N GLN A 120 13.28 -0.98 0.30
CA GLN A 120 13.85 -1.77 1.39
C GLN A 120 13.72 -3.24 1.06
N PRO A 121 14.86 -3.98 0.91
CA PRO A 121 14.80 -5.40 0.63
C PRO A 121 14.45 -6.19 1.90
N GLU A 122 13.77 -7.28 1.69
CA GLU A 122 13.50 -8.30 2.70
C GLU A 122 12.97 -7.75 4.04
N VAL A 123 11.93 -6.91 3.98
CA VAL A 123 11.22 -6.48 5.19
C VAL A 123 10.61 -7.68 5.93
N ARG A 124 10.33 -8.74 5.18
CA ARG A 124 10.03 -10.11 5.60
C ARG A 124 10.63 -11.04 4.55
N PRO A 125 10.80 -12.33 4.79
CA PRO A 125 11.28 -13.25 3.75
C PRO A 125 10.48 -13.12 2.46
N ASP A 126 11.18 -12.91 1.35
CA ASP A 126 10.63 -12.75 0.00
C ASP A 126 9.68 -11.55 -0.19
N VAL A 127 9.73 -10.56 0.70
CA VAL A 127 8.93 -9.35 0.59
C VAL A 127 9.84 -8.12 0.57
N ASP A 128 9.82 -7.39 -0.54
CA ASP A 128 10.56 -6.15 -0.71
C ASP A 128 9.61 -4.96 -0.74
N ARG A 129 10.04 -3.83 -0.20
CA ARG A 129 9.35 -2.55 -0.40
C ARG A 129 9.88 -1.87 -1.63
N VAL A 130 8.98 -1.47 -2.52
CA VAL A 130 9.29 -0.82 -3.77
C VAL A 130 8.66 0.57 -3.78
N ILE A 131 9.39 1.54 -4.33
CA ILE A 131 8.93 2.92 -4.46
C ILE A 131 8.64 3.19 -5.93
N ALA A 132 7.46 3.74 -6.21
CA ALA A 132 7.15 4.29 -7.51
C ALA A 132 7.34 5.81 -7.46
N VAL A 133 8.20 6.33 -8.31
CA VAL A 133 8.57 7.75 -8.32
C VAL A 133 8.08 8.39 -9.61
N TYR A 134 7.39 9.51 -9.45
CA TYR A 134 6.89 10.35 -10.54
C TYR A 134 7.81 11.56 -10.72
N PRO A 135 7.85 12.15 -11.93
CA PRO A 135 8.78 13.25 -12.24
C PRO A 135 8.58 14.52 -11.43
N ASP A 136 7.39 14.75 -10.86
CA ASP A 136 7.09 15.98 -10.10
C ASP A 136 6.37 15.75 -8.77
#